data_4e1ee6a15642ab983044d732ce05b459
#
_entry.id   4e1ee6a15642ab983044d732ce05b459
#
_cell.length_a   1.000
_cell.length_b   1.000
_cell.length_c   1.000
_cell.angle_alpha   90.00
_cell.angle_beta   90.00
_cell.angle_gamma   90.00
#
_symmetry.space_group_name_H-M   'P 1'
#
loop_
_entity.id
_entity.type
_entity.pdbx_description
1 polymer ?
#
loop_
_entity_poly.entity_id
_entity_poly.type
_entity_poly.pdbx_seq_one_letter_code
_entity_poly.pdbx_strand_id
1 'polypeptide(L)'
;QGAKYVNPSVQVVSAYINGNNPFNDPVAGKQLTESLISNKADVIMHAAGGSGAGVFKAAQEHKVYAIGVDSDQDGEIEGTILTSMIKNVDVAVFNTIKAALDGTFTAGTTYFGIAEDGVGTSEFKFTKDIIGQEKIAKVQQLKQDIKDGKITVLDDTKGPLK
;
A
#
# COMPACT_ATOMS: atom_id res chain seq x y z
N GLN A 1 -10.09 5.06 2.76
CA GLN A 1 -10.08 6.24 3.64
C GLN A 1 -9.05 7.25 3.14
N GLY A 2 -7.74 6.92 3.03
CA GLY A 2 -6.66 7.87 2.76
C GLY A 2 -6.87 8.71 1.51
N ALA A 3 -7.22 8.11 0.37
CA ALA A 3 -7.46 8.84 -0.87
C ALA A 3 -8.58 9.88 -0.71
N LYS A 4 -9.71 9.48 -0.09
CA LYS A 4 -10.84 10.39 0.18
C LYS A 4 -10.55 11.44 1.25
N TYR A 5 -9.61 11.18 2.15
CA TYR A 5 -9.17 12.17 3.13
C TYR A 5 -8.46 13.36 2.46
N VAL A 6 -7.65 13.07 1.44
CA VAL A 6 -6.91 14.09 0.68
C VAL A 6 -7.78 14.73 -0.40
N ASN A 7 -8.59 13.93 -1.07
CA ASN A 7 -9.51 14.39 -2.11
C ASN A 7 -10.89 13.74 -1.93
N PRO A 8 -11.86 14.42 -1.30
CA PRO A 8 -13.20 13.87 -1.08
C PRO A 8 -13.96 13.47 -2.35
N SER A 9 -13.61 14.05 -3.50
CA SER A 9 -14.25 13.77 -4.79
C SER A 9 -13.66 12.56 -5.52
N VAL A 10 -12.55 11.95 -5.02
CA VAL A 10 -11.93 10.80 -5.65
C VAL A 10 -12.89 9.61 -5.65
N GLN A 11 -12.99 8.94 -6.79
CA GLN A 11 -13.67 7.66 -6.88
C GLN A 11 -12.72 6.53 -6.53
N VAL A 12 -13.12 5.66 -5.62
CA VAL A 12 -12.35 4.47 -5.24
C VAL A 12 -13.18 3.26 -5.58
N VAL A 13 -12.62 2.40 -6.41
CA VAL A 13 -13.24 1.15 -6.86
C VAL A 13 -12.39 -0.01 -6.39
N SER A 14 -13.01 -1.05 -5.86
CA SER A 14 -12.35 -2.29 -5.46
C SER A 14 -12.79 -3.43 -6.36
N ALA A 15 -11.85 -4.30 -6.73
CA ALA A 15 -12.10 -5.52 -7.48
C ALA A 15 -11.24 -6.65 -6.93
N TYR A 16 -11.70 -7.89 -7.06
CA TYR A 16 -11.05 -9.06 -6.49
C TYR A 16 -10.71 -10.06 -7.59
N ILE A 17 -9.49 -10.58 -7.56
CA ILE A 17 -9.08 -11.69 -8.41
C ILE A 17 -9.77 -12.94 -7.90
N ASN A 18 -10.56 -13.57 -8.75
CA ASN A 18 -11.24 -14.83 -8.46
C ASN A 18 -10.40 -16.03 -8.94
N GLY A 19 -10.65 -17.22 -8.39
CA GLY A 19 -10.01 -18.44 -8.80
C GLY A 19 -9.33 -19.18 -7.64
N ASN A 20 -8.62 -20.25 -7.96
CA ASN A 20 -8.02 -21.14 -6.95
C ASN A 20 -6.70 -20.58 -6.38
N ASN A 21 -6.08 -19.61 -7.04
CA ASN A 21 -4.80 -19.04 -6.62
C ASN A 21 -4.72 -17.52 -6.86
N PRO A 22 -5.60 -16.73 -6.23
CA PRO A 22 -5.74 -15.29 -6.53
C PRO A 22 -4.48 -14.47 -6.19
N PHE A 23 -3.60 -14.99 -5.34
CA PHE A 23 -2.34 -14.33 -4.97
C PHE A 23 -1.14 -14.74 -5.82
N ASN A 24 -1.32 -15.61 -6.81
CA ASN A 24 -0.26 -16.06 -7.72
C ASN A 24 -0.79 -16.33 -9.13
N ASP A 25 -1.55 -15.39 -9.66
CA ASP A 25 -2.09 -15.39 -11.02
C ASP A 25 -1.88 -14.01 -11.68
N PRO A 26 -0.68 -13.73 -12.23
CA PRO A 26 -0.40 -12.46 -12.90
C PRO A 26 -1.28 -12.20 -14.12
N VAL A 27 -1.77 -13.25 -14.79
CA VAL A 27 -2.66 -13.11 -15.96
C VAL A 27 -4.00 -12.55 -15.52
N ALA A 28 -4.61 -13.12 -14.49
CA ALA A 28 -5.85 -12.60 -13.92
C ALA A 28 -5.66 -11.20 -13.31
N GLY A 29 -4.52 -10.95 -12.67
CA GLY A 29 -4.16 -9.61 -12.17
C GLY A 29 -4.13 -8.56 -13.28
N LYS A 30 -3.52 -8.90 -14.42
CA LYS A 30 -3.47 -8.03 -15.59
C LYS A 30 -4.86 -7.76 -16.17
N GLN A 31 -5.63 -8.79 -16.44
CA GLN A 31 -6.97 -8.67 -17.02
C GLN A 31 -7.92 -7.82 -16.15
N LEU A 32 -7.88 -8.04 -14.83
CA LEU A 32 -8.70 -7.26 -13.91
C LEU A 32 -8.29 -5.78 -13.90
N THR A 33 -6.99 -5.52 -13.94
CA THR A 33 -6.46 -4.16 -14.01
C THR A 33 -6.85 -3.46 -15.30
N GLU A 34 -6.78 -4.12 -16.44
CA GLU A 34 -7.24 -3.59 -17.72
C GLU A 34 -8.73 -3.23 -17.69
N SER A 35 -9.55 -4.05 -17.01
CA SER A 35 -10.96 -3.73 -16.80
C SER A 35 -11.13 -2.46 -15.95
N LEU A 36 -10.37 -2.29 -14.87
CA LEU A 36 -10.40 -1.09 -14.05
C LEU A 36 -9.97 0.16 -14.83
N ILE A 37 -8.91 0.05 -15.64
CA ILE A 37 -8.42 1.14 -16.50
C ILE A 37 -9.46 1.53 -17.54
N SER A 38 -10.15 0.56 -18.15
CA SER A 38 -11.25 0.80 -19.08
C SER A 38 -12.40 1.58 -18.41
N ASN A 39 -12.57 1.42 -17.10
CA ASN A 39 -13.49 2.18 -16.26
C ASN A 39 -12.87 3.45 -15.66
N LYS A 40 -11.78 3.98 -16.27
CA LYS A 40 -11.13 5.25 -15.96
C LYS A 40 -10.30 5.27 -14.67
N ALA A 41 -9.88 4.11 -14.17
CA ALA A 41 -8.88 4.10 -13.10
C ALA A 41 -7.53 4.60 -13.65
N ASP A 42 -6.90 5.52 -12.95
CA ASP A 42 -5.64 6.18 -13.32
C ASP A 42 -4.49 5.85 -12.34
N VAL A 43 -4.81 5.36 -11.16
CA VAL A 43 -3.85 4.83 -10.18
C VAL A 43 -4.37 3.51 -9.62
N ILE A 44 -3.58 2.46 -9.71
CA ILE A 44 -3.94 1.12 -9.27
C ILE A 44 -3.07 0.71 -8.09
N MET A 45 -3.68 0.42 -6.95
CA MET A 45 -3.00 -0.22 -5.82
C MET A 45 -3.44 -1.68 -5.74
N HIS A 46 -2.50 -2.59 -5.61
CA HIS A 46 -2.84 -3.99 -5.41
C HIS A 46 -2.56 -4.46 -3.97
N ALA A 47 -3.25 -5.52 -3.56
CA ALA A 47 -2.96 -6.32 -2.38
C ALA A 47 -3.12 -7.79 -2.80
N ALA A 48 -2.33 -8.22 -3.79
CA ALA A 48 -2.56 -9.44 -4.55
C ALA A 48 -1.31 -10.34 -4.69
N GLY A 49 -0.31 -10.16 -3.84
CA GLY A 49 0.91 -10.97 -3.85
C GLY A 49 1.56 -11.01 -5.25
N GLY A 50 1.93 -12.19 -5.72
CA GLY A 50 2.55 -12.39 -7.04
C GLY A 50 1.68 -11.99 -8.23
N SER A 51 0.35 -11.92 -8.09
CA SER A 51 -0.54 -11.40 -9.12
C SER A 51 -0.32 -9.91 -9.39
N GLY A 52 0.32 -9.19 -8.48
CA GLY A 52 0.73 -7.79 -8.62
C GLY A 52 1.62 -7.51 -9.81
N ALA A 53 2.45 -8.47 -10.25
CA ALA A 53 3.26 -8.32 -11.45
C ALA A 53 2.39 -8.06 -12.70
N GLY A 54 1.22 -8.69 -12.79
CA GLY A 54 0.25 -8.43 -13.85
C GLY A 54 -0.37 -7.04 -13.76
N VAL A 55 -0.63 -6.56 -12.54
CA VAL A 55 -1.12 -5.19 -12.29
C VAL A 55 -0.13 -4.16 -12.81
N PHE A 56 1.13 -4.29 -12.47
CA PHE A 56 2.18 -3.38 -12.92
C PHE A 56 2.35 -3.40 -14.44
N LYS A 57 2.27 -4.58 -15.05
CA LYS A 57 2.35 -4.73 -16.50
C LYS A 57 1.21 -4.01 -17.21
N ALA A 58 -0.03 -4.16 -16.76
CA ALA A 58 -1.18 -3.44 -17.29
C ALA A 58 -1.02 -1.92 -17.11
N ALA A 59 -0.61 -1.48 -15.92
CA ALA A 59 -0.39 -0.06 -15.66
C ALA A 59 0.65 0.55 -16.62
N GLN A 60 1.76 -0.14 -16.84
CA GLN A 60 2.79 0.28 -17.80
C GLN A 60 2.26 0.39 -19.23
N GLU A 61 1.58 -0.66 -19.72
CA GLU A 61 1.07 -0.72 -21.09
C GLU A 61 0.03 0.37 -21.37
N HIS A 62 -0.79 0.68 -20.38
CA HIS A 62 -1.82 1.71 -20.49
C HIS A 62 -1.38 3.11 -20.02
N LYS A 63 -0.12 3.27 -19.61
CA LYS A 63 0.45 4.55 -19.15
C LYS A 63 -0.34 5.18 -17.98
N VAL A 64 -0.82 4.35 -17.08
CA VAL A 64 -1.37 4.75 -15.78
C VAL A 64 -0.39 4.38 -14.67
N TYR A 65 -0.63 4.81 -13.46
CA TYR A 65 0.28 4.59 -12.34
C TYR A 65 -0.13 3.39 -11.49
N ALA A 66 0.85 2.83 -10.78
CA ALA A 66 0.63 1.80 -9.80
C ALA A 66 1.24 2.16 -8.43
N ILE A 67 0.77 1.48 -7.40
CA ILE A 67 1.33 1.50 -6.05
C ILE A 67 1.63 0.06 -5.66
N GLY A 68 2.89 -0.19 -5.27
CA GLY A 68 3.36 -1.48 -4.81
C GLY A 68 2.96 -1.78 -3.36
N VAL A 69 3.19 -3.01 -2.92
CA VAL A 69 2.89 -3.45 -1.55
C VAL A 69 3.96 -4.41 -1.01
N ASP A 70 3.97 -4.54 0.30
CA ASP A 70 4.79 -5.46 1.10
C ASP A 70 6.26 -5.10 1.13
N SER A 71 6.95 -5.06 0.00
CA SER A 71 8.35 -4.64 -0.17
C SER A 71 8.46 -3.45 -1.10
N ASP A 72 9.65 -2.87 -1.20
CA ASP A 72 9.93 -1.83 -2.19
C ASP A 72 9.94 -2.45 -3.61
N GLN A 73 8.88 -2.17 -4.35
CA GLN A 73 8.67 -2.62 -5.73
C GLN A 73 8.87 -1.49 -6.75
N ASP A 74 9.31 -0.30 -6.31
CA ASP A 74 9.43 0.89 -7.15
C ASP A 74 10.34 0.67 -8.36
N GLY A 75 11.36 -0.19 -8.21
CA GLY A 75 12.30 -0.54 -9.27
C GLY A 75 11.84 -1.64 -10.23
N GLU A 76 10.69 -2.30 -10.00
CA GLU A 76 10.20 -3.32 -10.92
C GLU A 76 9.78 -2.72 -12.27
N ILE A 77 9.14 -1.55 -12.24
CA ILE A 77 8.84 -0.74 -13.43
C ILE A 77 9.01 0.74 -13.09
N GLU A 78 10.22 1.23 -13.24
CA GLU A 78 10.59 2.62 -12.92
C GLU A 78 9.67 3.64 -13.60
N GLY A 79 9.23 4.64 -12.86
CA GLY A 79 8.34 5.70 -13.34
C GLY A 79 6.87 5.31 -13.48
N THR A 80 6.52 4.01 -13.43
CA THR A 80 5.14 3.54 -13.42
C THR A 80 4.65 3.29 -11.99
N ILE A 81 5.48 2.67 -11.15
CA ILE A 81 5.17 2.44 -9.74
C ILE A 81 5.57 3.69 -8.97
N LEU A 82 4.58 4.43 -8.47
CA LEU A 82 4.81 5.72 -7.81
C LEU A 82 5.53 5.58 -6.49
N THR A 83 5.16 4.59 -5.71
CA THR A 83 5.69 4.22 -4.40
C THR A 83 5.16 2.84 -4.04
N SER A 84 5.69 2.27 -2.98
CA SER A 84 5.21 1.01 -2.43
C SER A 84 4.82 1.17 -0.97
N MET A 85 3.71 0.58 -0.57
CA MET A 85 3.36 0.42 0.85
C MET A 85 4.23 -0.71 1.42
N ILE A 86 5.13 -0.34 2.32
CA ILE A 86 6.10 -1.26 2.91
C ILE A 86 5.52 -1.87 4.19
N LYS A 87 5.61 -3.18 4.33
CA LYS A 87 5.43 -3.90 5.59
C LYS A 87 6.79 -4.24 6.16
N ASN A 88 7.16 -3.58 7.25
CA ASN A 88 8.43 -3.79 7.95
C ASN A 88 8.31 -5.02 8.87
N VAL A 89 8.23 -6.21 8.29
CA VAL A 89 8.10 -7.47 9.03
C VAL A 89 9.33 -7.71 9.91
N ASP A 90 10.50 -7.29 9.47
CA ASP A 90 11.75 -7.30 10.22
C ASP A 90 11.64 -6.51 11.54
N VAL A 91 11.03 -5.32 11.50
CA VAL A 91 10.75 -4.50 12.71
C VAL A 91 9.82 -5.24 13.66
N ALA A 92 8.76 -5.84 13.15
CA ALA A 92 7.80 -6.59 13.97
C ALA A 92 8.46 -7.81 14.62
N VAL A 93 9.26 -8.58 13.87
CA VAL A 93 10.01 -9.74 14.37
C VAL A 93 11.04 -9.30 15.42
N PHE A 94 11.85 -8.27 15.11
CA PHE A 94 12.86 -7.76 16.02
C PHE A 94 12.24 -7.30 17.36
N ASN A 95 11.18 -6.50 17.31
CA ASN A 95 10.52 -5.98 18.50
C ASN A 95 9.89 -7.10 19.34
N THR A 96 9.34 -8.13 18.70
CA THR A 96 8.77 -9.29 19.41
C THR A 96 9.87 -10.11 20.11
N ILE A 97 10.99 -10.37 19.45
CA ILE A 97 12.14 -11.06 20.05
C ILE A 97 12.70 -10.22 21.20
N LYS A 98 12.89 -8.92 20.99
CA LYS A 98 13.37 -8.01 22.03
C LYS A 98 12.47 -8.02 23.26
N ALA A 99 11.15 -7.95 23.07
CA ALA A 99 10.19 -8.01 24.19
C ALA A 99 10.29 -9.34 24.95
N ALA A 100 10.51 -10.47 24.26
CA ALA A 100 10.73 -11.76 24.92
C ALA A 100 12.00 -11.78 25.76
N LEU A 101 13.10 -11.22 25.23
CA LEU A 101 14.37 -11.12 25.97
C LEU A 101 14.29 -10.19 27.17
N ASP A 102 13.57 -9.07 27.04
CA ASP A 102 13.37 -8.09 28.10
C ASP A 102 12.32 -8.52 29.14
N GLY A 103 11.66 -9.69 28.96
CA GLY A 103 10.61 -10.18 29.85
C GLY A 103 9.30 -9.40 29.77
N THR A 104 9.10 -8.61 28.72
CA THR A 104 7.90 -7.75 28.50
C THR A 104 6.93 -8.33 27.47
N PHE A 105 7.25 -9.51 26.91
CA PHE A 105 6.39 -10.16 25.92
C PHE A 105 5.03 -10.51 26.53
N THR A 106 3.98 -10.14 25.79
CA THR A 106 2.59 -10.49 26.12
C THR A 106 2.01 -11.31 24.98
N ALA A 107 1.46 -12.48 25.30
CA ALA A 107 0.79 -13.32 24.32
C ALA A 107 -0.50 -12.66 23.81
N GLY A 108 -0.82 -12.88 22.54
CA GLY A 108 -2.01 -12.33 21.90
C GLY A 108 -1.72 -11.71 20.54
N THR A 109 -2.66 -10.92 20.04
CA THR A 109 -2.51 -10.18 18.78
C THR A 109 -1.88 -8.82 19.04
N THR A 110 -0.78 -8.53 18.37
CA THR A 110 -0.11 -7.23 18.38
C THR A 110 -0.21 -6.58 17.02
N TYR A 111 -0.54 -5.30 16.98
CA TYR A 111 -0.61 -4.51 15.75
C TYR A 111 0.64 -3.66 15.61
N PHE A 112 1.26 -3.73 14.44
CA PHE A 112 2.41 -2.92 14.08
C PHE A 112 2.00 -1.96 12.96
N GLY A 113 1.52 -0.79 13.34
CA GLY A 113 1.09 0.26 12.42
C GLY A 113 2.21 1.26 12.10
N ILE A 114 1.81 2.46 11.68
CA ILE A 114 2.73 3.57 11.39
C ILE A 114 3.43 4.05 12.69
N ALA A 115 2.74 4.00 13.82
CA ALA A 115 3.31 4.45 15.11
C ALA A 115 4.48 3.57 15.54
N GLU A 116 4.40 2.27 15.30
CA GLU A 116 5.41 1.26 15.63
C GLU A 116 6.43 1.06 14.48
N ASP A 117 6.39 1.89 13.45
CA ASP A 117 7.16 1.73 12.21
C ASP A 117 6.97 0.36 11.52
N GLY A 118 5.86 -0.31 11.77
CA GLY A 118 5.52 -1.60 11.17
C GLY A 118 5.07 -1.49 9.71
N VAL A 119 4.62 -0.31 9.28
CA VAL A 119 4.29 -0.01 7.89
C VAL A 119 4.79 1.38 7.50
N GLY A 120 5.03 1.57 6.21
CA GLY A 120 5.51 2.84 5.68
C GLY A 120 5.34 2.94 4.18
N THR A 121 6.10 3.84 3.57
CA THR A 121 6.22 3.98 2.10
C THR A 121 7.68 3.84 1.69
N SER A 122 7.91 3.42 0.44
CA SER A 122 9.23 3.53 -0.21
C SER A 122 9.69 4.99 -0.31
N GLU A 123 10.96 5.19 -0.73
CA GLU A 123 11.60 6.51 -0.78
C GLU A 123 11.25 7.34 -2.03
N PHE A 124 10.31 6.90 -2.88
CA PHE A 124 9.94 7.56 -4.14
C PHE A 124 11.12 7.74 -5.10
N LYS A 125 12.07 6.80 -5.11
CA LYS A 125 13.37 6.94 -5.76
C LYS A 125 13.28 7.31 -7.24
N PHE A 126 12.34 6.72 -7.98
CA PHE A 126 12.19 6.86 -9.42
C PHE A 126 11.06 7.82 -9.82
N THR A 127 10.37 8.42 -8.86
CA THR A 127 9.11 9.14 -9.10
C THR A 127 9.01 10.50 -8.42
N LYS A 128 10.10 10.95 -7.78
CA LYS A 128 10.15 12.25 -7.08
C LYS A 128 9.70 13.43 -7.96
N ASP A 129 10.13 13.44 -9.23
CA ASP A 129 9.79 14.50 -10.16
C ASP A 129 8.36 14.35 -10.70
N ILE A 130 7.85 13.13 -10.80
CA ILE A 130 6.47 12.84 -11.23
C ILE A 130 5.48 13.26 -10.15
N ILE A 131 5.76 12.88 -8.90
CA ILE A 131 4.88 13.15 -7.75
C ILE A 131 4.99 14.62 -7.33
N GLY A 132 6.20 15.15 -7.30
CA GLY A 132 6.56 16.48 -6.82
C GLY A 132 6.75 16.54 -5.30
N GLN A 133 7.67 17.39 -4.88
CA GLN A 133 8.10 17.51 -3.48
C GLN A 133 6.96 17.88 -2.52
N GLU A 134 6.02 18.70 -2.97
CA GLU A 134 4.86 19.12 -2.16
C GLU A 134 4.00 17.92 -1.74
N LYS A 135 3.69 17.03 -2.70
CA LYS A 135 2.87 15.83 -2.41
C LYS A 135 3.63 14.84 -1.53
N ILE A 136 4.93 14.67 -1.76
CA ILE A 136 5.78 13.82 -0.92
C ILE A 136 5.81 14.37 0.51
N ALA A 137 6.02 15.67 0.69
CA ALA A 137 5.97 16.33 2.00
C ALA A 137 4.60 16.14 2.67
N LYS A 138 3.51 16.22 1.90
CA LYS A 138 2.16 15.94 2.41
C LYS A 138 2.01 14.51 2.92
N VAL A 139 2.56 13.52 2.22
CA VAL A 139 2.56 12.11 2.68
C VAL A 139 3.32 11.97 4.00
N GLN A 140 4.50 12.59 4.13
CA GLN A 140 5.27 12.58 5.37
C GLN A 140 4.53 13.27 6.52
N GLN A 141 3.88 14.40 6.24
CA GLN A 141 3.06 15.08 7.24
C GLN A 141 1.88 14.21 7.71
N LEU A 142 1.19 13.54 6.79
CA LEU A 142 0.10 12.62 7.14
C LEU A 142 0.59 11.43 7.97
N LYS A 143 1.77 10.89 7.65
CA LYS A 143 2.41 9.86 8.46
C LYS A 143 2.66 10.36 9.89
N GLN A 144 3.17 11.58 10.04
CA GLN A 144 3.41 12.17 11.35
C GLN A 144 2.10 12.44 12.11
N ASP A 145 1.08 12.96 11.43
CA ASP A 145 -0.22 13.22 12.04
C ASP A 145 -0.91 11.94 12.55
N ILE A 146 -0.71 10.81 11.88
CA ILE A 146 -1.16 9.50 12.36
C ILE A 146 -0.35 9.08 13.60
N LYS A 147 0.98 9.22 13.59
CA LYS A 147 1.85 8.94 14.75
C LYS A 147 1.46 9.77 15.97
N ASP A 148 1.14 11.03 15.74
CA ASP A 148 0.72 11.98 16.79
C ASP A 148 -0.74 11.76 17.26
N GLY A 149 -1.47 10.80 16.68
CA GLY A 149 -2.87 10.54 16.99
C GLY A 149 -3.87 11.61 16.52
N LYS A 150 -3.44 12.56 15.66
CA LYS A 150 -4.31 13.60 15.08
C LYS A 150 -5.23 13.01 14.01
N ILE A 151 -4.80 11.93 13.36
CA ILE A 151 -5.58 11.19 12.37
C ILE A 151 -5.77 9.76 12.88
N THR A 152 -7.02 9.34 12.98
CA THR A 152 -7.37 7.95 13.29
C THR A 152 -7.56 7.19 11.98
N VAL A 153 -6.76 6.14 11.76
CA VAL A 153 -6.95 5.20 10.67
C VAL A 153 -8.07 4.24 11.06
N LEU A 154 -9.07 4.13 10.19
CA LEU A 154 -10.20 3.25 10.42
C LEU A 154 -9.78 1.80 10.19
N ASP A 155 -10.18 0.94 11.10
CA ASP A 155 -9.97 -0.50 11.05
C ASP A 155 -11.32 -1.17 10.74
N ASP A 156 -11.49 -1.60 9.50
CA ASP A 156 -12.74 -2.21 9.02
C ASP A 156 -13.03 -3.57 9.69
N THR A 157 -12.02 -4.20 10.29
CA THR A 157 -12.20 -5.43 11.07
C THR A 157 -12.99 -5.18 12.38
N LYS A 158 -13.08 -3.93 12.81
CA LYS A 158 -13.81 -3.50 14.02
C LYS A 158 -15.25 -3.03 13.74
N GLY A 159 -15.71 -3.17 12.50
CA GLY A 159 -17.05 -2.85 12.05
C GLY A 159 -17.07 -2.00 10.80
N PRO A 160 -18.24 -1.89 10.12
CA PRO A 160 -18.33 -1.14 8.88
C PRO A 160 -17.98 0.33 9.08
N LEU A 161 -17.27 0.88 8.12
CA LEU A 161 -17.01 2.31 8.02
C LEU A 161 -18.38 3.04 7.94
N LYS A 162 -18.67 3.83 8.95
CA LYS A 162 -19.88 4.68 8.97
C LYS A 162 -19.70 5.90 8.08
#